data_e825bc53ac65cd436d0d5ca149f850d2
#
_entry.id   e825bc53ac65cd436d0d5ca149f850d2
#
_cell.length_a   1.000
_cell.length_b   1.000
_cell.length_c   1.000
_cell.angle_alpha   90.00
_cell.angle_beta   90.00
_cell.angle_gamma   90.00
#
_symmetry.space_group_name_H-M   'P 1'
#
loop_
_entity.id
_entity.type
_entity.pdbx_description
1 polymer ?
#
loop_
_entity_poly.entity_id
_entity_poly.type
_entity_poly.pdbx_seq_one_letter_code
_entity_poly.pdbx_strand_id
1 'polypeptide(L)'
;MHVLLSTAYFPPIEWMAYAVQSSGIILEANEYFQKQTYRSRMHIAGPNGMQRLSVPVDRKSKEIKRIRISYSENWSKDHLKAIESAYANAPYFEVLFPDVQALLQQRFETLWELNTASIALFSQWLEQELVKEETSEYAAIAGVKDLRGIQPKTESNMIFPSYGQVFQHKIGFQNNLSAL
;
A
#
# COMPACT_ATOMS: atom_id res chain seq x y z
N MET A 1 14.48 -15.87 -3.68
CA MET A 1 13.16 -16.55 -3.86
C MET A 1 12.14 -15.46 -4.13
N HIS A 2 11.35 -15.61 -5.20
CA HIS A 2 10.26 -14.67 -5.50
C HIS A 2 9.08 -14.85 -4.53
N VAL A 3 8.29 -13.78 -4.39
CA VAL A 3 7.05 -13.77 -3.60
C VAL A 3 5.89 -13.35 -4.48
N LEU A 4 4.72 -13.98 -4.27
CA LEU A 4 3.47 -13.64 -4.95
C LEU A 4 2.63 -12.76 -4.02
N LEU A 5 2.36 -11.54 -4.43
CA LEU A 5 1.66 -10.52 -3.65
C LEU A 5 0.48 -9.92 -4.42
N SER A 6 -0.59 -9.59 -3.72
CA SER A 6 -1.65 -8.75 -4.27
C SER A 6 -1.22 -7.29 -4.30
N THR A 7 -1.85 -6.47 -5.15
CA THR A 7 -1.62 -5.03 -5.15
C THR A 7 -2.02 -4.41 -3.81
N ALA A 8 -1.39 -3.31 -3.46
CA ALA A 8 -1.73 -2.55 -2.26
C ALA A 8 -1.61 -1.04 -2.51
N TYR A 9 -2.56 -0.30 -1.96
CA TYR A 9 -2.54 1.15 -1.93
C TYR A 9 -1.61 1.62 -0.80
N PHE A 10 -0.45 2.17 -1.15
CA PHE A 10 0.64 2.44 -0.22
C PHE A 10 0.88 1.25 0.73
N PRO A 11 1.59 0.22 0.26
CA PRO A 11 1.72 -1.08 0.92
C PRO A 11 2.10 -0.97 2.41
N PRO A 12 1.61 -1.88 3.28
CA PRO A 12 2.05 -1.93 4.66
C PRO A 12 3.49 -2.44 4.80
N ILE A 13 4.11 -2.17 5.94
CA ILE A 13 5.50 -2.56 6.22
C ILE A 13 5.71 -4.06 6.01
N GLU A 14 4.77 -4.93 6.40
CA GLU A 14 4.87 -6.37 6.17
C GLU A 14 5.02 -6.71 4.69
N TRP A 15 4.18 -6.12 3.84
CA TRP A 15 4.22 -6.30 2.40
C TRP A 15 5.57 -5.84 1.83
N MET A 16 6.02 -4.65 2.25
CA MET A 16 7.30 -4.08 1.83
C MET A 16 8.50 -4.90 2.31
N ALA A 17 8.45 -5.42 3.53
CA ALA A 17 9.52 -6.26 4.08
C ALA A 17 9.72 -7.54 3.24
N TYR A 18 8.63 -8.19 2.82
CA TYR A 18 8.72 -9.33 1.90
C TYR A 18 9.21 -8.90 0.52
N ALA A 19 8.75 -7.77 0.01
CA ALA A 19 9.17 -7.24 -1.28
C ALA A 19 10.68 -7.02 -1.34
N VAL A 20 11.22 -6.29 -0.38
CA VAL A 20 12.65 -5.91 -0.34
C VAL A 20 13.56 -7.12 -0.06
N GLN A 21 13.14 -8.07 0.78
CA GLN A 21 13.93 -9.26 1.12
C GLN A 21 13.87 -10.36 0.05
N SER A 22 12.94 -10.27 -0.89
CA SER A 22 12.81 -11.25 -1.97
C SER A 22 13.71 -10.93 -3.15
N SER A 23 13.83 -11.87 -4.09
CA SER A 23 14.48 -11.65 -5.38
C SER A 23 13.60 -10.83 -6.35
N GLY A 24 12.39 -10.47 -5.94
CA GLY A 24 11.41 -9.69 -6.67
C GLY A 24 9.99 -10.20 -6.47
N ILE A 25 9.04 -9.35 -6.75
CA ILE A 25 7.60 -9.60 -6.61
C ILE A 25 7.03 -10.10 -7.93
N ILE A 26 6.21 -11.13 -7.85
CA ILE A 26 5.21 -11.46 -8.86
C ILE A 26 3.90 -10.83 -8.38
N LEU A 27 3.37 -9.86 -9.12
CA LEU A 27 2.17 -9.13 -8.72
C LEU A 27 0.91 -9.83 -9.24
N GLU A 28 -0.04 -10.13 -8.34
CA GLU A 28 -1.28 -10.78 -8.72
C GLU A 28 -2.20 -9.83 -9.49
N ALA A 29 -2.39 -10.13 -10.76
CA ALA A 29 -3.15 -9.30 -11.70
C ALA A 29 -4.54 -9.87 -12.05
N ASN A 30 -4.82 -11.13 -11.66
CA ASN A 30 -6.01 -11.88 -12.07
C ASN A 30 -6.94 -12.21 -10.88
N GLU A 31 -6.77 -11.53 -9.75
CA GLU A 31 -7.65 -11.71 -8.60
C GLU A 31 -8.95 -10.90 -8.71
N TYR A 32 -9.93 -11.29 -7.90
CA TYR A 32 -11.12 -10.49 -7.66
C TYR A 32 -10.88 -9.51 -6.51
N PHE A 33 -11.36 -8.29 -6.70
CA PHE A 33 -11.29 -7.24 -5.69
C PHE A 33 -11.97 -7.66 -4.37
N GLN A 34 -11.22 -7.56 -3.29
CA GLN A 34 -11.69 -7.82 -1.94
C GLN A 34 -11.83 -6.51 -1.17
N LYS A 35 -13.02 -6.28 -0.60
CA LYS A 35 -13.31 -5.12 0.23
C LYS A 35 -12.51 -5.16 1.54
N GLN A 36 -12.20 -3.99 2.08
CA GLN A 36 -11.58 -3.84 3.39
C GLN A 36 -10.18 -4.47 3.49
N THR A 37 -9.48 -4.51 2.37
CA THR A 37 -8.10 -4.99 2.28
C THR A 37 -7.14 -3.85 1.90
N TYR A 38 -5.85 -4.11 1.95
CA TYR A 38 -4.82 -3.15 1.53
C TYR A 38 -4.89 -2.77 0.04
N ARG A 39 -5.68 -3.47 -0.78
CA ARG A 39 -5.91 -3.10 -2.18
C ARG A 39 -6.51 -1.71 -2.35
N SER A 40 -7.40 -1.30 -1.42
CA SER A 40 -8.03 0.02 -1.45
C SER A 40 -7.88 0.80 -0.14
N ARG A 41 -7.02 0.35 0.77
CA ARG A 41 -6.80 0.99 2.07
C ARG A 41 -5.35 1.06 2.44
N MET A 42 -4.98 2.17 3.06
CA MET A 42 -3.75 2.31 3.80
C MET A 42 -4.03 2.64 5.27
N HIS A 43 -3.10 2.31 6.13
CA HIS A 43 -3.16 2.63 7.56
C HIS A 43 -2.02 3.57 7.93
N ILE A 44 -2.34 4.66 8.60
CA ILE A 44 -1.37 5.63 9.11
C ILE A 44 -1.59 5.85 10.61
N ALA A 45 -0.55 6.29 11.31
CA ALA A 45 -0.64 6.65 12.73
C ALA A 45 -0.86 8.16 12.87
N GLY A 46 -2.08 8.55 13.16
CA GLY A 46 -2.43 9.94 13.46
C GLY A 46 -2.41 10.25 14.96
N PRO A 47 -2.67 11.51 15.36
CA PRO A 47 -2.62 11.96 16.76
C PRO A 47 -3.65 11.29 17.68
N ASN A 48 -4.68 10.68 17.12
CA ASN A 48 -5.77 10.02 17.85
C ASN A 48 -5.76 8.49 17.70
N GLY A 49 -4.69 7.91 17.17
CA GLY A 49 -4.56 6.48 16.91
C GLY A 49 -4.41 6.15 15.44
N MET A 50 -4.55 4.87 15.12
CA MET A 50 -4.48 4.39 13.74
C MET A 50 -5.66 4.91 12.93
N GLN A 51 -5.36 5.54 11.81
CA GLN A 51 -6.32 6.06 10.84
C GLN A 51 -6.29 5.21 9.57
N ARG A 52 -7.48 4.89 9.06
CA ARG A 52 -7.68 4.16 7.80
C ARG A 52 -8.06 5.15 6.69
N LEU A 53 -7.27 5.19 5.65
CA LEU A 53 -7.55 5.97 4.45
C LEU A 53 -7.99 5.00 3.35
N SER A 54 -9.19 5.20 2.81
CA SER A 54 -9.77 4.28 1.84
C SER A 54 -10.05 5.00 0.53
N VAL A 55 -9.61 4.40 -0.57
CA VAL A 55 -9.93 4.87 -1.93
C VAL A 55 -11.36 4.43 -2.27
N PRO A 56 -12.27 5.36 -2.60
CA PRO A 56 -13.60 5.02 -3.05
C PRO A 56 -13.56 4.36 -4.43
N VAL A 57 -14.28 3.26 -4.61
CA VAL A 57 -14.28 2.51 -5.87
C VAL A 57 -15.69 2.19 -6.35
N ASP A 58 -15.87 2.22 -7.68
CA ASP A 58 -17.03 1.69 -8.36
C ASP A 58 -16.85 0.19 -8.60
N ARG A 59 -17.84 -0.60 -8.17
CA ARG A 59 -17.79 -2.07 -8.17
C ARG A 59 -18.63 -2.70 -9.27
N LYS A 60 -18.71 -2.07 -10.42
CA LYS A 60 -19.37 -2.66 -11.58
C LYS A 60 -18.63 -3.89 -12.12
N SER A 61 -17.31 -3.96 -11.90
CA SER A 61 -16.49 -5.14 -12.15
C SER A 61 -16.10 -5.83 -10.83
N LYS A 62 -15.64 -7.09 -10.93
CA LYS A 62 -15.03 -7.84 -9.83
C LYS A 62 -13.51 -7.96 -10.01
N GLU A 63 -13.02 -7.92 -11.25
CA GLU A 63 -11.60 -8.08 -11.59
C GLU A 63 -10.79 -6.87 -11.13
N ILE A 64 -9.69 -7.11 -10.41
CA ILE A 64 -8.87 -6.04 -9.82
C ILE A 64 -8.43 -4.98 -10.82
N LYS A 65 -8.03 -5.38 -12.03
CA LYS A 65 -7.62 -4.47 -13.11
C LYS A 65 -8.74 -3.59 -13.66
N ARG A 66 -10.00 -3.92 -13.40
CA ARG A 66 -11.19 -3.20 -13.91
C ARG A 66 -11.93 -2.43 -12.83
N ILE A 67 -11.45 -2.44 -11.59
CA ILE A 67 -12.03 -1.65 -10.50
C ILE A 67 -11.73 -0.18 -10.73
N ARG A 68 -12.76 0.60 -11.02
CA ARG A 68 -12.66 2.05 -11.25
C ARG A 68 -12.64 2.83 -9.95
N ILE A 69 -11.86 3.88 -9.89
CA ILE A 69 -11.85 4.82 -8.78
C ILE A 69 -13.03 5.78 -8.93
N SER A 70 -13.75 6.01 -7.82
CA SER A 70 -14.79 7.04 -7.75
C SER A 70 -14.18 8.37 -7.30
N TYR A 71 -14.47 9.41 -8.04
CA TYR A 71 -14.08 10.79 -7.72
C TYR A 71 -15.30 11.67 -7.39
N SER A 72 -16.39 11.04 -6.90
CA SER A 72 -17.57 11.77 -6.40
C SER A 72 -17.25 12.62 -5.17
N GLU A 73 -16.26 12.20 -4.40
CA GLU A 73 -15.71 12.92 -3.25
C GLU A 73 -14.24 13.26 -3.51
N ASN A 74 -13.74 14.29 -2.84
CA ASN A 74 -12.34 14.71 -2.99
C ASN A 74 -11.40 13.95 -2.04
N TRP A 75 -11.50 12.61 -2.08
CA TRP A 75 -10.76 11.70 -1.20
C TRP A 75 -9.24 11.89 -1.26
N SER A 76 -8.67 12.21 -2.43
CA SER A 76 -7.22 12.38 -2.58
C SER A 76 -6.71 13.58 -1.79
N LYS A 77 -7.46 14.69 -1.76
CA LYS A 77 -7.15 15.86 -0.94
C LYS A 77 -7.25 15.54 0.56
N ASP A 78 -8.24 14.75 0.96
CA ASP A 78 -8.40 14.35 2.35
C ASP A 78 -7.28 13.39 2.79
N HIS A 79 -6.85 12.48 1.92
CA HIS A 79 -5.70 11.62 2.17
C HIS A 79 -4.41 12.43 2.31
N LEU A 80 -4.17 13.41 1.42
CA LEU A 80 -3.00 14.29 1.52
C LEU A 80 -2.95 15.04 2.84
N LYS A 81 -4.07 15.63 3.27
CA LYS A 81 -4.16 16.32 4.57
C LYS A 81 -3.90 15.37 5.74
N ALA A 82 -4.43 14.15 5.68
CA ALA A 82 -4.23 13.15 6.72
C ALA A 82 -2.77 12.70 6.82
N ILE A 83 -2.11 12.47 5.67
CA ILE A 83 -0.69 12.12 5.58
C ILE A 83 0.18 13.26 6.11
N GLU A 84 -0.07 14.49 5.66
CA GLU A 84 0.64 15.68 6.15
C GLU A 84 0.50 15.83 7.67
N SER A 85 -0.72 15.72 8.19
CA SER A 85 -0.98 15.79 9.64
C SER A 85 -0.29 14.68 10.44
N ALA A 86 -0.17 13.48 9.85
CA ALA A 86 0.46 12.33 10.52
C ALA A 86 1.99 12.38 10.49
N TYR A 87 2.58 12.90 9.42
CA TYR A 87 4.01 12.72 9.13
C TYR A 87 4.81 14.01 8.99
N ALA A 88 4.22 15.22 9.11
CA ALA A 88 4.94 16.49 8.94
C ALA A 88 6.20 16.62 9.82
N ASN A 89 6.24 15.94 10.97
CA ASN A 89 7.40 15.91 11.87
C ASN A 89 8.24 14.63 11.72
N ALA A 90 7.98 13.79 10.71
CA ALA A 90 8.76 12.60 10.46
C ALA A 90 10.08 12.94 9.72
N PRO A 91 11.16 12.18 9.95
CA PRO A 91 12.36 12.28 9.13
C PRO A 91 12.02 12.11 7.64
N TYR A 92 12.70 12.88 6.79
CA TYR A 92 12.54 12.86 5.32
C TYR A 92 11.17 13.29 4.78
N PHE A 93 10.23 13.75 5.61
CA PHE A 93 8.91 14.18 5.15
C PHE A 93 8.99 15.22 4.02
N GLU A 94 9.80 16.26 4.19
CA GLU A 94 9.96 17.33 3.20
C GLU A 94 10.51 16.82 1.86
N VAL A 95 11.24 15.71 1.88
CA VAL A 95 11.82 15.11 0.66
C VAL A 95 10.84 14.17 -0.02
N LEU A 96 10.09 13.36 0.74
CA LEU A 96 9.23 12.31 0.19
C LEU A 96 7.80 12.76 -0.08
N PHE A 97 7.27 13.69 0.72
CA PHE A 97 5.88 14.15 0.60
C PHE A 97 5.53 14.80 -0.75
N PRO A 98 6.41 15.59 -1.41
CA PRO A 98 6.14 16.12 -2.75
C PRO A 98 5.82 15.02 -3.78
N ASP A 99 6.48 13.86 -3.72
CA ASP A 99 6.24 12.74 -4.62
C ASP A 99 4.87 12.09 -4.33
N VAL A 100 4.52 11.92 -3.06
CA VAL A 100 3.19 11.43 -2.63
C VAL A 100 2.10 12.41 -3.10
N GLN A 101 2.34 13.70 -2.98
CA GLN A 101 1.44 14.75 -3.44
C GLN A 101 1.25 14.70 -4.96
N ALA A 102 2.34 14.60 -5.70
CA ALA A 102 2.31 14.51 -7.16
C ALA A 102 1.54 13.27 -7.62
N LEU A 103 1.72 12.12 -6.95
CA LEU A 103 1.00 10.88 -7.24
C LEU A 103 -0.50 11.04 -6.96
N LEU A 104 -0.90 11.53 -5.79
CA LEU A 104 -2.31 11.64 -5.39
C LEU A 104 -3.08 12.78 -6.09
N GLN A 105 -2.38 13.72 -6.72
CA GLN A 105 -2.98 14.74 -7.58
C GLN A 105 -3.29 14.23 -9.00
N GLN A 106 -2.74 13.10 -9.40
CA GLN A 106 -3.08 12.45 -10.66
C GLN A 106 -4.47 11.81 -10.55
N ARG A 107 -5.16 11.73 -11.69
CA ARG A 107 -6.45 11.04 -11.79
C ARG A 107 -6.25 9.72 -12.51
N PHE A 108 -6.10 8.66 -11.72
CA PHE A 108 -6.06 7.30 -12.23
C PHE A 108 -7.48 6.82 -12.56
N GLU A 109 -7.65 6.08 -13.63
CA GLU A 109 -8.94 5.52 -13.99
C GLU A 109 -9.27 4.32 -13.09
N THR A 110 -8.29 3.47 -12.83
CA THR A 110 -8.46 2.22 -12.09
C THR A 110 -7.66 2.18 -10.79
N LEU A 111 -8.14 1.37 -9.85
CA LEU A 111 -7.43 1.09 -8.61
C LEU A 111 -6.09 0.38 -8.88
N TRP A 112 -6.02 -0.43 -9.92
CA TRP A 112 -4.80 -1.09 -10.36
C TRP A 112 -3.72 -0.09 -10.73
N GLU A 113 -4.04 0.91 -11.56
CA GLU A 113 -3.10 1.96 -11.96
C GLU A 113 -2.57 2.75 -10.76
N LEU A 114 -3.45 3.15 -9.84
CA LEU A 114 -3.05 3.86 -8.61
C LEU A 114 -2.12 2.99 -7.75
N ASN A 115 -2.46 1.72 -7.54
CA ASN A 115 -1.67 0.82 -6.70
C ASN A 115 -0.30 0.54 -7.32
N THR A 116 -0.24 0.25 -8.62
CA THR A 116 1.03 0.02 -9.30
C THR A 116 1.91 1.27 -9.32
N ALA A 117 1.31 2.46 -9.47
CA ALA A 117 2.03 3.73 -9.36
C ALA A 117 2.56 3.96 -7.93
N SER A 118 1.79 3.63 -6.88
CA SER A 118 2.28 3.74 -5.50
C SER A 118 3.43 2.76 -5.21
N ILE A 119 3.37 1.53 -5.73
CA ILE A 119 4.45 0.55 -5.60
C ILE A 119 5.69 1.01 -6.38
N ALA A 120 5.51 1.57 -7.57
CA ALA A 120 6.60 2.12 -8.36
C ALA A 120 7.31 3.29 -7.66
N LEU A 121 6.56 4.11 -6.92
CA LEU A 121 7.13 5.18 -6.11
C LEU A 121 8.08 4.63 -5.02
N PHE A 122 7.69 3.57 -4.32
CA PHE A 122 8.59 2.88 -3.38
C PHE A 122 9.82 2.27 -4.07
N SER A 123 9.63 1.69 -5.27
CA SER A 123 10.76 1.17 -6.08
C SER A 123 11.77 2.29 -6.41
N GLN A 124 11.28 3.49 -6.72
CA GLN A 124 12.11 4.67 -6.98
C GLN A 124 12.87 5.10 -5.71
N TRP A 125 12.19 5.25 -4.58
CA TRP A 125 12.83 5.68 -3.32
C TRP A 125 13.86 4.70 -2.80
N LEU A 126 13.65 3.40 -3.04
CA LEU A 126 14.57 2.33 -2.62
C LEU A 126 15.67 2.04 -3.66
N GLU A 127 15.60 2.69 -4.84
CA GLU A 127 16.49 2.41 -5.98
C GLU A 127 16.52 0.91 -6.33
N GLN A 128 15.37 0.24 -6.15
CA GLN A 128 15.21 -1.19 -6.36
C GLN A 128 13.94 -1.49 -7.15
N GLU A 129 14.06 -2.20 -8.26
CA GLU A 129 12.90 -2.70 -9.00
C GLU A 129 12.22 -3.82 -8.20
N LEU A 130 11.11 -3.50 -7.54
CA LEU A 130 10.38 -4.44 -6.67
C LEU A 130 9.56 -5.45 -7.47
N VAL A 131 8.77 -4.99 -8.44
CA VAL A 131 7.89 -5.85 -9.25
C VAL A 131 8.65 -6.34 -10.47
N LYS A 132 8.76 -7.65 -10.65
CA LYS A 132 9.43 -8.29 -11.77
C LYS A 132 8.47 -8.74 -12.87
N GLU A 133 7.29 -9.20 -12.47
CA GLU A 133 6.28 -9.70 -13.41
C GLU A 133 4.88 -9.63 -12.80
N GLU A 134 3.87 -9.75 -13.64
CA GLU A 134 2.46 -9.91 -13.26
C GLU A 134 2.02 -11.33 -13.57
N THR A 135 1.06 -11.86 -12.79
CA THR A 135 0.48 -13.17 -13.09
C THR A 135 -0.31 -13.13 -14.40
N SER A 136 -0.28 -14.23 -15.17
CA SER A 136 -1.14 -14.45 -16.34
C SER A 136 -2.51 -15.04 -15.95
N GLU A 137 -2.59 -15.73 -14.81
CA GLU A 137 -3.80 -16.33 -14.27
C GLU A 137 -3.76 -16.36 -12.73
N TYR A 138 -4.92 -16.54 -12.10
CA TYR A 138 -5.00 -16.72 -10.65
C TYR A 138 -4.70 -18.16 -10.26
N ALA A 139 -3.44 -18.46 -10.02
CA ALA A 139 -2.97 -19.78 -9.63
C ALA A 139 -1.87 -19.71 -8.57
N ALA A 140 -1.57 -20.84 -7.94
CA ALA A 140 -0.35 -20.98 -7.16
C ALA A 140 0.84 -21.21 -8.09
N ILE A 141 1.98 -20.61 -7.78
CA ILE A 141 3.20 -20.73 -8.59
C ILE A 141 4.21 -21.60 -7.83
N ALA A 142 4.66 -22.68 -8.48
CA ALA A 142 5.61 -23.60 -7.84
C ALA A 142 6.92 -22.88 -7.48
N GLY A 143 7.41 -23.09 -6.26
CA GLY A 143 8.65 -22.47 -5.76
C GLY A 143 8.54 -20.99 -5.39
N VAL A 144 7.35 -20.40 -5.45
CA VAL A 144 7.07 -19.02 -5.06
C VAL A 144 6.27 -19.01 -3.76
N LYS A 145 6.64 -18.15 -2.83
CA LYS A 145 5.89 -17.98 -1.58
C LYS A 145 4.64 -17.15 -1.84
N ASP A 146 3.46 -17.76 -1.66
CA ASP A 146 2.17 -17.08 -1.82
C ASP A 146 1.85 -16.25 -0.57
N LEU A 147 1.77 -14.94 -0.74
CA LEU A 147 1.50 -13.93 0.28
C LEU A 147 0.30 -13.05 -0.07
N ARG A 148 -0.56 -13.47 -1.01
CA ARG A 148 -1.79 -12.75 -1.40
C ARG A 148 -2.79 -12.61 -0.24
N GLY A 149 -2.60 -13.38 0.84
CA GLY A 149 -3.40 -13.32 2.07
C GLY A 149 -3.07 -12.16 3.02
N ILE A 150 -2.03 -11.35 2.77
CA ILE A 150 -1.69 -10.19 3.60
C ILE A 150 -2.83 -9.17 3.52
N GLN A 151 -3.49 -8.94 4.66
CA GLN A 151 -4.64 -8.03 4.76
C GLN A 151 -4.81 -7.51 6.20
N PRO A 152 -5.54 -6.40 6.42
CA PRO A 152 -5.66 -5.78 7.75
C PRO A 152 -6.24 -6.67 8.85
N LYS A 153 -7.01 -7.70 8.48
CA LYS A 153 -7.63 -8.64 9.43
C LYS A 153 -6.73 -9.83 9.79
N THR A 154 -5.67 -10.05 9.04
CA THR A 154 -4.71 -11.12 9.30
C THR A 154 -3.63 -10.56 10.21
N GLU A 155 -3.41 -11.18 11.36
CA GLU A 155 -2.29 -10.82 12.22
C GLU A 155 -0.98 -11.08 11.47
N SER A 156 -0.07 -10.11 11.53
CA SER A 156 1.25 -10.28 10.95
C SER A 156 2.05 -11.27 11.81
N ASN A 157 2.63 -12.26 11.16
CA ASN A 157 3.59 -13.16 11.80
C ASN A 157 5.01 -12.58 11.88
N MET A 158 5.21 -11.36 11.34
CA MET A 158 6.48 -10.67 11.40
C MET A 158 6.61 -9.88 12.70
N ILE A 159 7.76 -10.01 13.35
CA ILE A 159 8.17 -9.13 14.44
C ILE A 159 8.97 -8.00 13.81
N PHE A 160 8.42 -6.79 13.81
CA PHE A 160 9.12 -5.63 13.32
C PHE A 160 9.97 -5.01 14.43
N PRO A 161 11.22 -4.63 14.15
CA PRO A 161 11.98 -3.83 15.11
C PRO A 161 11.26 -2.51 15.35
N SER A 162 11.31 -2.03 16.57
CA SER A 162 10.76 -0.71 16.92
C SER A 162 11.48 0.38 16.13
N TYR A 163 10.72 1.28 15.53
CA TYR A 163 11.21 2.48 14.85
C TYR A 163 10.46 3.71 15.34
N GLY A 164 11.05 4.89 15.20
CA GLY A 164 10.43 6.13 15.66
C GLY A 164 9.16 6.45 14.86
N GLN A 165 8.03 6.56 15.56
CA GLN A 165 6.76 7.04 15.00
C GLN A 165 6.40 8.37 15.63
N VAL A 166 5.92 9.34 14.82
CA VAL A 166 5.66 10.73 15.24
C VAL A 166 4.78 10.79 16.51
N PHE A 167 3.73 9.99 16.57
CA PHE A 167 2.78 9.99 17.69
C PHE A 167 2.97 8.84 18.68
N GLN A 168 4.06 8.10 18.63
CA GLN A 168 4.32 6.94 19.50
C GLN A 168 4.21 7.28 20.99
N HIS A 169 4.65 8.47 21.40
CA HIS A 169 4.58 8.93 22.77
C HIS A 169 3.14 9.09 23.28
N LYS A 170 2.16 9.28 22.38
CA LYS A 170 0.75 9.51 22.70
C LYS A 170 -0.11 8.27 22.54
N ILE A 171 0.12 7.47 21.51
CA ILE A 171 -0.76 6.35 21.13
C ILE A 171 -0.09 4.99 21.24
N GLY A 172 1.17 4.93 21.64
CA GLY A 172 1.98 3.72 21.61
C GLY A 172 2.46 3.37 20.20
N PHE A 173 3.34 2.36 20.10
CA PHE A 173 3.83 1.86 18.81
C PHE A 173 2.71 1.16 18.04
N GLN A 174 2.51 1.57 16.80
CA GLN A 174 1.55 0.97 15.88
C GLN A 174 2.28 0.04 14.91
N ASN A 175 1.87 -1.22 14.87
CA ASN A 175 2.47 -2.22 13.99
C ASN A 175 1.83 -2.20 12.59
N ASN A 176 2.61 -2.59 11.59
CA ASN A 176 2.16 -2.83 10.21
C ASN A 176 1.37 -1.66 9.56
N LEU A 177 1.82 -0.43 9.80
CA LEU A 177 1.35 0.75 9.07
C LEU A 177 1.78 0.71 7.61
N SER A 178 1.22 1.60 6.76
CA SER A 178 1.81 1.91 5.45
C SER A 178 3.27 2.29 5.60
N ALA A 179 4.08 1.86 4.65
CA ALA A 179 5.54 2.08 4.67
C ALA A 179 5.94 3.50 4.20
N LEU A 180 5.07 4.48 4.42
CA LEU A 180 5.30 5.90 4.15
C LEU A 180 6.24 6.53 5.17
#